data_936580824529b816bed716da8ca08de3
#
_entry.id   936580824529b816bed716da8ca08de3
#
_cell.length_a   1.000
_cell.length_b   1.000
_cell.length_c   1.000
_cell.angle_alpha   90.00
_cell.angle_beta   90.00
_cell.angle_gamma   90.00
#
_symmetry.space_group_name_H-M   'P 1'
#
loop_
_entity.id
_entity.type
_entity.pdbx_description
1 polymer ?
#
loop_
_entity_poly.entity_id
_entity_poly.type
_entity_poly.pdbx_seq_one_letter_code
_entity_poly.pdbx_strand_id
1 'polypeptide(L)'
;MKTSTKIWLCIAGLLLIILGVVCIAKPDITLVSAAWVLGCFTLIAGISKLVFTFRTQAFLPNSGTRALSAILDIFFGCFFLFNILGTAVSLPVVFALWVMIEGVVIAVQSFDYKKVGFPMWWVLLCLGIGAAVLGFLGLRNLDVTAGVLSAIIGIAIIANGLAYILAVVGVNRFEKRVDSLGRIIDEQ
;
A
#
# COMPACT_ATOMS: atom_id res chain seq x y z
N MET A 1 -2.93 -0.97 -29.45
CA MET A 1 -1.61 -0.81 -28.76
C MET A 1 -0.53 -1.55 -29.55
N LYS A 2 0.71 -0.99 -29.65
CA LYS A 2 1.80 -1.70 -30.36
C LYS A 2 2.09 -3.03 -29.68
N THR A 3 2.32 -4.09 -30.45
CA THR A 3 2.61 -5.46 -29.97
C THR A 3 3.78 -5.48 -28.98
N SER A 4 4.76 -4.62 -29.16
CA SER A 4 5.89 -4.43 -28.27
C SER A 4 5.47 -4.03 -26.84
N THR A 5 4.50 -3.14 -26.70
CA THR A 5 4.00 -2.70 -25.37
C THR A 5 3.29 -3.83 -24.61
N LYS A 6 2.58 -4.70 -25.32
CA LYS A 6 1.88 -5.87 -24.74
C LYS A 6 2.88 -6.89 -24.19
N ILE A 7 3.96 -7.15 -24.92
CA ILE A 7 5.03 -8.07 -24.50
C ILE A 7 5.73 -7.51 -23.24
N TRP A 8 6.06 -6.22 -23.22
CA TRP A 8 6.67 -5.58 -22.06
C TRP A 8 5.80 -5.64 -20.81
N LEU A 9 4.47 -5.44 -20.95
CA LEU A 9 3.53 -5.53 -19.83
C LEU A 9 3.41 -6.97 -19.31
N CYS A 10 3.40 -7.98 -20.17
CA CYS A 10 3.39 -9.38 -19.76
C CYS A 10 4.67 -9.76 -19.00
N ILE A 11 5.84 -9.34 -19.50
CA ILE A 11 7.13 -9.59 -18.86
C ILE A 11 7.16 -8.89 -17.49
N ALA A 12 6.74 -7.63 -17.41
CA ALA A 12 6.66 -6.89 -16.16
C ALA A 12 5.72 -7.56 -15.14
N GLY A 13 4.53 -8.02 -15.60
CA GLY A 13 3.58 -8.73 -14.74
C GLY A 13 4.15 -10.05 -14.20
N LEU A 14 4.85 -10.81 -15.05
CA LEU A 14 5.50 -12.06 -14.63
C LEU A 14 6.63 -11.81 -13.62
N LEU A 15 7.47 -10.80 -13.87
CA LEU A 15 8.54 -10.41 -12.93
C LEU A 15 8.00 -9.98 -11.58
N LEU A 16 6.88 -9.23 -11.56
CA LEU A 16 6.22 -8.83 -10.31
C LEU A 16 5.69 -10.05 -9.54
N ILE A 17 5.12 -11.05 -10.23
CA ILE A 17 4.64 -12.26 -9.57
C ILE A 17 5.81 -13.01 -8.92
N ILE A 18 6.92 -13.18 -9.64
CA ILE A 18 8.12 -13.83 -9.10
C ILE A 18 8.66 -13.05 -7.89
N LEU A 19 8.74 -11.71 -8.00
CA LEU A 19 9.18 -10.86 -6.91
C LEU A 19 8.28 -10.99 -5.68
N GLY A 20 6.95 -11.01 -5.87
CA GLY A 20 6.00 -11.17 -4.76
C GLY A 20 6.14 -12.52 -4.05
N VAL A 21 6.40 -13.60 -4.79
CA VAL A 21 6.69 -14.92 -4.19
C VAL A 21 7.99 -14.90 -3.39
N VAL A 22 9.04 -14.25 -3.89
CA VAL A 22 10.31 -14.08 -3.16
C VAL A 22 10.09 -13.27 -1.88
N CYS A 23 9.27 -12.22 -1.94
CA CYS A 23 8.91 -11.42 -0.77
C CYS A 23 8.27 -12.26 0.33
N ILE A 24 7.36 -13.17 0.00
CA ILE A 24 6.72 -14.07 0.98
C ILE A 24 7.73 -15.06 1.57
N ALA A 25 8.66 -15.56 0.74
CA ALA A 25 9.63 -16.57 1.15
C ALA A 25 10.74 -16.03 2.06
N LYS A 26 11.08 -14.75 1.97
CA LYS A 26 12.20 -14.12 2.70
C LYS A 26 11.78 -12.79 3.33
N PRO A 27 11.15 -12.80 4.53
CA PRO A 27 10.65 -11.61 5.20
C PRO A 27 11.75 -10.58 5.50
N ASP A 28 12.96 -11.02 5.87
CA ASP A 28 14.07 -10.12 6.22
C ASP A 28 14.44 -9.20 5.05
N ILE A 29 14.59 -9.78 3.85
CA ILE A 29 14.93 -9.03 2.63
C ILE A 29 13.78 -8.10 2.26
N THR A 30 12.54 -8.55 2.44
CA THR A 30 11.35 -7.76 2.13
C THR A 30 11.23 -6.56 3.04
N LEU A 31 11.48 -6.71 4.34
CA LEU A 31 11.44 -5.60 5.29
C LEU A 31 12.57 -4.59 5.05
N VAL A 32 13.76 -5.05 4.74
CA VAL A 32 14.90 -4.17 4.39
C VAL A 32 14.60 -3.39 3.11
N SER A 33 14.09 -4.04 2.07
CA SER A 33 13.72 -3.35 0.81
C SER A 33 12.53 -2.40 1.01
N ALA A 34 11.54 -2.78 1.82
CA ALA A 34 10.41 -1.91 2.16
C ALA A 34 10.88 -0.68 2.95
N ALA A 35 11.79 -0.83 3.91
CA ALA A 35 12.37 0.28 4.67
C ALA A 35 13.08 1.28 3.75
N TRP A 36 13.84 0.78 2.78
CA TRP A 36 14.53 1.62 1.79
C TRP A 36 13.54 2.39 0.90
N VAL A 37 12.52 1.72 0.39
CA VAL A 37 11.46 2.33 -0.43
C VAL A 37 10.70 3.38 0.37
N LEU A 38 10.30 3.07 1.62
CA LEU A 38 9.63 4.01 2.51
C LEU A 38 10.50 5.24 2.80
N GLY A 39 11.80 5.04 3.07
CA GLY A 39 12.74 6.13 3.28
C GLY A 39 12.83 7.07 2.08
N CYS A 40 12.98 6.55 0.87
CA CYS A 40 12.97 7.35 -0.35
C CYS A 40 11.64 8.08 -0.56
N PHE A 41 10.51 7.38 -0.34
CA PHE A 41 9.19 7.94 -0.58
C PHE A 41 8.85 9.07 0.41
N THR A 42 9.14 8.87 1.70
CA THR A 42 8.92 9.90 2.74
C THR A 42 9.82 11.12 2.53
N LEU A 43 11.05 10.92 2.09
CA LEU A 43 11.96 12.01 1.79
C LEU A 43 11.48 12.84 0.60
N ILE A 44 11.10 12.20 -0.51
CA ILE A 44 10.53 12.88 -1.69
C ILE A 44 9.22 13.60 -1.31
N ALA A 45 8.35 12.95 -0.55
CA ALA A 45 7.10 13.55 -0.10
C ALA A 45 7.34 14.76 0.81
N GLY A 46 8.29 14.68 1.74
CA GLY A 46 8.67 15.79 2.61
C GLY A 46 9.22 16.99 1.83
N ILE A 47 10.13 16.76 0.88
CA ILE A 47 10.65 17.82 0.02
C ILE A 47 9.52 18.45 -0.80
N SER A 48 8.66 17.62 -1.41
CA SER A 48 7.52 18.11 -2.20
C SER A 48 6.56 18.95 -1.37
N LYS A 49 6.21 18.51 -0.16
CA LYS A 49 5.38 19.27 0.79
C LYS A 49 6.03 20.59 1.19
N LEU A 50 7.34 20.58 1.43
CA LEU A 50 8.06 21.79 1.81
C LEU A 50 8.04 22.83 0.69
N VAL A 51 8.36 22.43 -0.54
CA VAL A 51 8.32 23.29 -1.73
C VAL A 51 6.91 23.85 -1.95
N PHE A 52 5.88 22.99 -1.83
CA PHE A 52 4.49 23.41 -1.96
C PHE A 52 4.09 24.42 -0.87
N THR A 53 4.50 24.18 0.37
CA THR A 53 4.21 25.09 1.50
C THR A 53 4.80 26.47 1.27
N PHE A 54 6.05 26.56 0.82
CA PHE A 54 6.69 27.85 0.52
C PHE A 54 6.02 28.59 -0.65
N ARG A 55 5.53 27.87 -1.66
CA ARG A 55 4.82 28.47 -2.79
C ARG A 55 3.42 28.98 -2.44
N THR A 56 2.76 28.36 -1.45
CA THR A 56 1.37 28.67 -1.07
C THR A 56 1.22 29.43 0.23
N GLN A 57 2.30 29.89 0.86
CA GLN A 57 2.28 30.63 2.12
C GLN A 57 1.37 31.88 2.10
N ALA A 58 1.27 32.55 0.93
CA ALA A 58 0.48 33.77 0.78
C ALA A 58 -1.04 33.55 0.77
N PHE A 59 -1.51 32.30 0.55
CA PHE A 59 -2.93 32.04 0.27
C PHE A 59 -3.62 31.13 1.30
N LEU A 60 -2.88 30.46 2.19
CA LEU A 60 -3.46 29.44 3.09
C LEU A 60 -3.10 29.68 4.56
N PRO A 61 -4.10 29.78 5.45
CA PRO A 61 -3.88 29.79 6.89
C PRO A 61 -3.24 28.46 7.33
N ASN A 62 -2.40 28.49 8.40
CA ASN A 62 -1.67 27.33 8.96
C ASN A 62 -0.45 26.84 8.15
N SER A 63 0.28 27.75 7.50
CA SER A 63 1.56 27.42 6.84
C SER A 63 2.60 26.82 7.82
N GLY A 64 2.58 27.20 9.09
CA GLY A 64 3.52 26.71 10.11
C GLY A 64 3.39 25.20 10.40
N THR A 65 2.17 24.71 10.57
CA THR A 65 1.93 23.26 10.81
C THR A 65 2.29 22.40 9.62
N ARG A 66 2.07 22.90 8.40
CA ARG A 66 2.46 22.23 7.16
C ARG A 66 3.97 22.21 6.97
N ALA A 67 4.67 23.31 7.27
CA ALA A 67 6.12 23.36 7.24
C ALA A 67 6.72 22.38 8.26
N LEU A 68 6.18 22.32 9.47
CA LEU A 68 6.60 21.37 10.50
C LEU A 68 6.40 19.92 10.04
N SER A 69 5.23 19.59 9.47
CA SER A 69 4.99 18.27 8.92
C SER A 69 5.98 17.91 7.80
N ALA A 70 6.28 18.84 6.89
CA ALA A 70 7.24 18.62 5.82
C ALA A 70 8.66 18.39 6.34
N ILE A 71 9.08 19.14 7.37
CA ILE A 71 10.38 18.95 8.02
C ILE A 71 10.44 17.60 8.73
N LEU A 72 9.38 17.19 9.41
CA LEU A 72 9.29 15.86 10.03
C LEU A 72 9.38 14.73 8.99
N ASP A 73 8.68 14.86 7.86
CA ASP A 73 8.76 13.86 6.79
C ASP A 73 10.18 13.74 6.22
N ILE A 74 10.89 14.87 6.04
CA ILE A 74 12.30 14.88 5.61
C ILE A 74 13.19 14.22 6.66
N PHE A 75 12.99 14.57 7.93
CA PHE A 75 13.75 13.99 9.04
C PHE A 75 13.58 12.49 9.13
N PHE A 76 12.32 12.00 9.08
CA PHE A 76 12.04 10.57 9.08
C PHE A 76 12.55 9.88 7.82
N GLY A 77 12.43 10.50 6.65
CA GLY A 77 12.98 9.97 5.40
C GLY A 77 14.49 9.78 5.47
N CYS A 78 15.21 10.79 5.96
CA CYS A 78 16.65 10.68 6.21
C CYS A 78 16.96 9.60 7.26
N PHE A 79 16.25 9.59 8.39
CA PHE A 79 16.44 8.59 9.45
C PHE A 79 16.26 7.16 8.92
N PHE A 80 15.22 6.93 8.10
CA PHE A 80 14.97 5.62 7.50
C PHE A 80 16.06 5.19 6.53
N LEU A 81 16.63 6.10 5.77
CA LEU A 81 17.71 5.79 4.83
C LEU A 81 19.06 5.57 5.53
N PHE A 82 19.36 6.34 6.58
CA PHE A 82 20.61 6.16 7.33
C PHE A 82 20.60 4.94 8.25
N ASN A 83 19.41 4.55 8.74
CA ASN A 83 19.26 3.41 9.65
C ASN A 83 18.30 2.36 9.10
N ILE A 84 18.60 1.84 7.92
CA ILE A 84 17.75 0.87 7.19
C ILE A 84 17.49 -0.39 8.03
N LEU A 85 18.50 -0.93 8.70
CA LEU A 85 18.34 -2.11 9.54
C LEU A 85 17.45 -1.84 10.74
N GLY A 86 17.64 -0.71 11.40
CA GLY A 86 16.77 -0.28 12.50
C GLY A 86 15.33 -0.06 12.05
N THR A 87 15.14 0.52 10.86
CA THR A 87 13.81 0.71 10.25
C THR A 87 13.16 -0.63 9.92
N ALA A 88 13.89 -1.58 9.33
CA ALA A 88 13.38 -2.90 9.00
C ALA A 88 12.90 -3.67 10.25
N VAL A 89 13.62 -3.56 11.36
CA VAL A 89 13.24 -4.16 12.65
C VAL A 89 12.06 -3.43 13.30
N SER A 90 11.95 -2.11 13.13
CA SER A 90 10.86 -1.33 13.71
C SER A 90 9.54 -1.43 12.95
N LEU A 91 9.56 -1.75 11.65
CA LEU A 91 8.37 -1.88 10.82
C LEU A 91 7.31 -2.84 11.39
N PRO A 92 7.63 -4.06 11.81
CA PRO A 92 6.66 -4.96 12.44
C PRO A 92 6.04 -4.40 13.70
N VAL A 93 6.82 -3.66 14.52
CA VAL A 93 6.33 -3.01 15.75
C VAL A 93 5.31 -1.94 15.42
N VAL A 94 5.66 -1.04 14.49
CA VAL A 94 4.77 0.04 14.04
C VAL A 94 3.50 -0.53 13.41
N PHE A 95 3.63 -1.59 12.60
CA PHE A 95 2.49 -2.26 11.98
C PHE A 95 1.57 -2.91 13.03
N ALA A 96 2.12 -3.61 14.03
CA ALA A 96 1.35 -4.22 15.10
C ALA A 96 0.60 -3.17 15.95
N LEU A 97 1.26 -2.06 16.27
CA LEU A 97 0.63 -0.92 16.96
C LEU A 97 -0.49 -0.31 16.13
N TRP A 98 -0.25 -0.11 14.84
CA TRP A 98 -1.27 0.43 13.93
C TRP A 98 -2.49 -0.48 13.84
N VAL A 99 -2.31 -1.78 13.66
CA VAL A 99 -3.41 -2.77 13.64
C VAL A 99 -4.17 -2.78 14.97
N MET A 100 -3.46 -2.67 16.11
CA MET A 100 -4.09 -2.61 17.41
C MET A 100 -4.96 -1.36 17.57
N ILE A 101 -4.45 -0.20 17.21
CA ILE A 101 -5.18 1.08 17.28
C ILE A 101 -6.40 1.04 16.34
N GLU A 102 -6.21 0.59 15.09
CA GLU A 102 -7.29 0.49 14.10
C GLU A 102 -8.39 -0.47 14.60
N GLY A 103 -8.01 -1.60 15.21
CA GLY A 103 -8.94 -2.53 15.83
C GLY A 103 -9.80 -1.86 16.91
N VAL A 104 -9.20 -1.05 17.79
CA VAL A 104 -9.92 -0.29 18.81
C VAL A 104 -10.87 0.74 18.16
N VAL A 105 -10.40 1.44 17.13
CA VAL A 105 -11.23 2.43 16.40
C VAL A 105 -12.44 1.77 15.76
N ILE A 106 -12.26 0.62 15.08
CA ILE A 106 -13.37 -0.15 14.49
C ILE A 106 -14.35 -0.61 15.57
N ALA A 107 -13.86 -1.11 16.71
CA ALA A 107 -14.69 -1.52 17.82
C ALA A 107 -15.54 -0.35 18.38
N VAL A 108 -14.95 0.84 18.52
CA VAL A 108 -15.69 2.04 18.96
C VAL A 108 -16.71 2.47 17.91
N GLN A 109 -16.32 2.54 16.64
CA GLN A 109 -17.22 2.90 15.54
C GLN A 109 -18.43 1.94 15.42
N SER A 110 -18.28 0.67 15.82
CA SER A 110 -19.38 -0.31 15.79
C SER A 110 -20.58 0.15 16.62
N PHE A 111 -20.35 0.88 17.72
CA PHE A 111 -21.44 1.44 18.53
C PHE A 111 -22.21 2.57 17.83
N ASP A 112 -21.54 3.33 16.98
CA ASP A 112 -22.21 4.37 16.18
C ASP A 112 -23.07 3.75 15.09
N TYR A 113 -22.61 2.66 14.44
CA TYR A 113 -23.42 1.88 13.51
C TYR A 113 -24.65 1.23 14.20
N LYS A 114 -24.53 0.82 15.47
CA LYS A 114 -25.66 0.35 16.27
C LYS A 114 -26.73 1.44 16.43
N LYS A 115 -26.33 2.70 16.70
CA LYS A 115 -27.25 3.84 16.86
C LYS A 115 -28.02 4.15 15.58
N VAL A 116 -27.39 3.93 14.40
CA VAL A 116 -28.02 4.12 13.09
C VAL A 116 -28.92 2.94 12.69
N GLY A 117 -28.97 1.87 13.51
CA GLY A 117 -29.82 0.69 13.25
C GLY A 117 -29.21 -0.31 12.25
N PHE A 118 -27.90 -0.27 12.02
CA PHE A 118 -27.25 -1.24 11.12
C PHE A 118 -27.26 -2.65 11.72
N PRO A 119 -27.85 -3.66 11.04
CA PRO A 119 -28.11 -4.98 11.66
C PRO A 119 -26.84 -5.77 11.95
N MET A 120 -25.73 -5.50 11.26
CA MET A 120 -24.46 -6.23 11.39
C MET A 120 -23.41 -5.50 12.25
N TRP A 121 -23.82 -4.56 13.12
CA TRP A 121 -22.90 -3.82 13.99
C TRP A 121 -22.02 -4.73 14.88
N TRP A 122 -22.58 -5.86 15.33
CA TRP A 122 -21.86 -6.83 16.17
C TRP A 122 -20.71 -7.53 15.44
N VAL A 123 -20.82 -7.71 14.10
CA VAL A 123 -19.72 -8.26 13.28
C VAL A 123 -18.54 -7.30 13.26
N LEU A 124 -18.81 -6.00 13.09
CA LEU A 124 -17.78 -4.96 13.16
C LEU A 124 -17.13 -4.92 14.54
N LEU A 125 -17.93 -5.08 15.62
CA LEU A 125 -17.39 -5.15 16.97
C LEU A 125 -16.45 -6.33 17.16
N CYS A 126 -16.85 -7.53 16.73
CA CYS A 126 -16.03 -8.73 16.81
C CYS A 126 -14.74 -8.60 15.98
N LEU A 127 -14.84 -8.04 14.77
CA LEU A 127 -13.67 -7.78 13.92
C LEU A 127 -12.71 -6.75 14.55
N GLY A 128 -13.26 -5.67 15.13
CA GLY A 128 -12.45 -4.66 15.82
C GLY A 128 -11.71 -5.22 17.03
N ILE A 129 -12.40 -5.97 17.89
CA ILE A 129 -11.77 -6.63 19.05
C ILE A 129 -10.75 -7.66 18.58
N GLY A 130 -11.07 -8.47 17.57
CA GLY A 130 -10.15 -9.45 16.99
C GLY A 130 -8.88 -8.80 16.44
N ALA A 131 -9.00 -7.70 15.71
CA ALA A 131 -7.86 -6.94 15.20
C ALA A 131 -7.00 -6.34 16.32
N ALA A 132 -7.63 -5.78 17.36
CA ALA A 132 -6.91 -5.25 18.52
C ALA A 132 -6.11 -6.34 19.27
N VAL A 133 -6.70 -7.52 19.46
CA VAL A 133 -6.04 -8.67 20.08
C VAL A 133 -4.89 -9.18 19.20
N LEU A 134 -5.10 -9.29 17.89
CA LEU A 134 -4.05 -9.71 16.95
C LEU A 134 -2.90 -8.71 16.91
N GLY A 135 -3.18 -7.40 16.93
CA GLY A 135 -2.15 -6.37 17.03
C GLY A 135 -1.34 -6.49 18.33
N PHE A 136 -2.00 -6.72 19.46
CA PHE A 136 -1.33 -6.95 20.74
C PHE A 136 -0.46 -8.22 20.76
N LEU A 137 -0.97 -9.33 20.21
CA LEU A 137 -0.20 -10.57 20.07
C LEU A 137 0.98 -10.39 19.12
N GLY A 138 0.82 -9.57 18.07
CA GLY A 138 1.88 -9.22 17.14
C GLY A 138 3.05 -8.50 17.81
N LEU A 139 2.80 -7.66 18.80
CA LEU A 139 3.86 -7.00 19.58
C LEU A 139 4.67 -7.99 20.42
N ARG A 140 4.09 -9.11 20.81
CA ARG A 140 4.80 -10.17 21.56
C ARG A 140 5.65 -11.08 20.67
N ASN A 141 5.28 -11.22 19.40
CA ASN A 141 5.94 -12.11 18.44
C ASN A 141 6.27 -11.33 17.15
N LEU A 142 7.34 -10.55 17.20
CA LEU A 142 7.74 -9.68 16.09
C LEU A 142 8.12 -10.46 14.84
N ASP A 143 8.68 -11.67 14.97
CA ASP A 143 9.02 -12.52 13.82
C ASP A 143 7.77 -12.95 13.05
N VAL A 144 6.70 -13.31 13.77
CA VAL A 144 5.40 -13.62 13.15
C VAL A 144 4.82 -12.39 12.47
N THR A 145 4.89 -11.24 13.12
CA THR A 145 4.39 -9.97 12.54
C THR A 145 5.19 -9.56 11.32
N ALA A 146 6.51 -9.76 11.34
CA ALA A 146 7.38 -9.53 10.18
C ALA A 146 6.99 -10.45 9.00
N GLY A 147 6.72 -11.72 9.28
CA GLY A 147 6.22 -12.66 8.27
C GLY A 147 4.87 -12.26 7.68
N VAL A 148 3.92 -11.85 8.53
CA VAL A 148 2.59 -11.38 8.10
C VAL A 148 2.72 -10.12 7.23
N LEU A 149 3.51 -9.14 7.66
CA LEU A 149 3.75 -7.90 6.91
C LEU A 149 4.38 -8.20 5.55
N SER A 150 5.39 -9.05 5.52
CA SER A 150 6.04 -9.52 4.30
C SER A 150 5.07 -10.25 3.36
N ALA A 151 4.19 -11.09 3.91
CA ALA A 151 3.16 -11.77 3.14
C ALA A 151 2.14 -10.79 2.52
N ILE A 152 1.70 -9.78 3.26
CA ILE A 152 0.80 -8.73 2.75
C ILE A 152 1.46 -7.98 1.59
N ILE A 153 2.72 -7.57 1.76
CA ILE A 153 3.48 -6.89 0.70
C ILE A 153 3.62 -7.81 -0.53
N GLY A 154 3.99 -9.08 -0.33
CA GLY A 154 4.14 -10.05 -1.41
C GLY A 154 2.82 -10.30 -2.17
N ILE A 155 1.71 -10.46 -1.45
CA ILE A 155 0.38 -10.63 -2.06
C ILE A 155 -0.02 -9.38 -2.87
N ALA A 156 0.25 -8.18 -2.34
CA ALA A 156 -0.03 -6.94 -3.04
C ALA A 156 0.77 -6.83 -4.35
N ILE A 157 2.04 -7.23 -4.33
CA ILE A 157 2.90 -7.24 -5.54
C ILE A 157 2.39 -8.29 -6.55
N ILE A 158 2.00 -9.49 -6.11
CA ILE A 158 1.42 -10.53 -6.96
C ILE A 158 0.11 -10.05 -7.59
N ALA A 159 -0.77 -9.41 -6.80
CA ALA A 159 -2.02 -8.86 -7.30
C ALA A 159 -1.80 -7.79 -8.38
N ASN A 160 -0.80 -6.91 -8.19
CA ASN A 160 -0.39 -5.95 -9.21
C ASN A 160 0.14 -6.65 -10.47
N GLY A 161 1.01 -7.66 -10.33
CA GLY A 161 1.52 -8.44 -11.47
C GLY A 161 0.40 -9.10 -12.26
N LEU A 162 -0.59 -9.67 -11.57
CA LEU A 162 -1.77 -10.26 -12.18
C LEU A 162 -2.63 -9.20 -12.89
N ALA A 163 -2.78 -8.02 -12.31
CA ALA A 163 -3.51 -6.91 -12.92
C ALA A 163 -2.87 -6.47 -14.26
N TYR A 164 -1.54 -6.42 -14.36
CA TYR A 164 -0.86 -6.15 -15.64
C TYR A 164 -1.15 -7.21 -16.70
N ILE A 165 -1.15 -8.49 -16.33
CA ILE A 165 -1.47 -9.57 -17.25
C ILE A 165 -2.93 -9.49 -17.71
N LEU A 166 -3.86 -9.27 -16.78
CA LEU A 166 -5.27 -9.11 -17.08
C LEU A 166 -5.55 -7.89 -17.97
N ALA A 167 -4.82 -6.77 -17.76
CA ALA A 167 -4.93 -5.60 -18.59
C ALA A 167 -4.56 -5.90 -20.06
N VAL A 168 -3.50 -6.67 -20.30
CA VAL A 168 -3.11 -7.10 -21.66
C VAL A 168 -4.18 -7.97 -22.29
N VAL A 169 -4.75 -8.93 -21.55
CA VAL A 169 -5.83 -9.79 -22.03
C VAL A 169 -7.09 -8.97 -22.34
N GLY A 170 -7.43 -8.00 -21.49
CA GLY A 170 -8.55 -7.08 -21.67
C GLY A 170 -8.42 -6.26 -22.95
N VAL A 171 -7.26 -5.65 -23.16
CA VAL A 171 -6.98 -4.85 -24.37
C VAL A 171 -7.07 -5.73 -25.64
N ASN A 172 -6.54 -6.95 -25.61
CA ASN A 172 -6.63 -7.85 -26.75
C ASN A 172 -8.08 -8.25 -27.10
N ARG A 173 -8.94 -8.44 -26.09
CA ARG A 173 -10.37 -8.71 -26.32
C ARG A 173 -11.10 -7.51 -26.88
N PHE A 174 -10.75 -6.30 -26.40
CA PHE A 174 -11.34 -5.06 -26.89
C PHE A 174 -10.96 -4.78 -28.35
N GLU A 175 -9.69 -4.93 -28.73
CA GLU A 175 -9.22 -4.77 -30.12
C GLU A 175 -9.94 -5.75 -31.06
N LYS A 176 -10.06 -7.03 -30.68
CA LYS A 176 -10.80 -8.01 -31.49
C LYS A 176 -12.27 -7.64 -31.71
N ARG A 177 -12.93 -7.04 -30.71
CA ARG A 177 -14.31 -6.58 -30.84
C ARG A 177 -14.43 -5.37 -31.77
N VAL A 178 -13.51 -4.43 -31.69
CA VAL A 178 -13.49 -3.25 -32.57
C VAL A 178 -13.25 -3.68 -34.02
N ASP A 179 -12.31 -4.59 -34.27
CA ASP A 179 -12.04 -5.12 -35.61
C ASP A 179 -13.24 -5.91 -36.19
N SER A 180 -14.00 -6.61 -35.37
CA SER A 180 -15.20 -7.31 -35.79
C SER A 180 -16.34 -6.37 -36.16
N LEU A 181 -16.51 -5.28 -35.39
CA LEU A 181 -17.50 -4.24 -35.68
C LEU A 181 -17.15 -3.44 -36.96
N GLY A 182 -15.87 -3.13 -37.17
CA GLY A 182 -15.39 -2.45 -38.39
C GLY A 182 -15.71 -3.26 -39.63
N ARG A 183 -15.45 -4.57 -39.60
CA ARG A 183 -15.80 -5.44 -40.75
C ARG A 183 -17.28 -5.49 -41.10
N ILE A 184 -18.15 -5.45 -40.08
CA ILE A 184 -19.62 -5.44 -40.31
C ILE A 184 -20.08 -4.14 -40.97
N ILE A 185 -19.41 -3.01 -40.66
CA ILE A 185 -19.73 -1.70 -41.24
C ILE A 185 -19.24 -1.59 -42.68
N ASP A 186 -18.09 -2.21 -43.01
CA ASP A 186 -17.53 -2.21 -44.37
C ASP A 186 -18.28 -3.14 -45.35
N GLU A 187 -19.09 -4.07 -44.84
CA GLU A 187 -19.92 -5.00 -45.60
C GLU A 187 -21.34 -4.48 -45.90
N GLN A 188 -21.72 -3.29 -45.39
CA GLN A 188 -23.01 -2.63 -45.64
C GLN A 188 -22.88 -1.46 -46.64
#